data_42fb54a69c3c73ab22c57c7207f7b14d
#
_entry.id   42fb54a69c3c73ab22c57c7207f7b14d
#
_cell.length_a   1.000
_cell.length_b   1.000
_cell.length_c   1.000
_cell.angle_alpha   90.00
_cell.angle_beta   90.00
_cell.angle_gamma   90.00
#
_symmetry.space_group_name_H-M   'P 1'
#
loop_
_entity.id
_entity.type
_entity.pdbx_description
1 polymer ?
#
loop_
_entity_poly.entity_id
_entity_poly.type
_entity_poly.pdbx_seq_one_letter_code
_entity_poly.pdbx_strand_id
1 'polypeptide(L)'
;TYGYAVLVSDETESYYYTSHLEAKVSAKTHEIIKIQRSVIGSFAAMIEARDGITGLHIKNTSNFVKILTHAMQNSPKYADRITDDYAQMVSAAAKLHDIGKIAVPDYVLQKPGKLTDEEYEIMKKHPAEGARIIKETLGKLENDEYVHIAYNMAYYHHEKFAGGGYPCNLKGTEIPLSARIMAIC
;
A
#
# COMPACT_ATOMS: atom_id res chain seq x y z
N THR A 1 55.53 6.25 42.05
CA THR A 1 55.14 7.15 40.94
C THR A 1 54.32 6.33 39.98
N TYR A 2 53.03 6.62 39.86
CA TYR A 2 52.16 5.98 38.91
C TYR A 2 52.15 6.83 37.65
N GLY A 3 52.48 6.23 36.49
CA GLY A 3 52.42 6.87 35.19
C GLY A 3 51.09 6.50 34.50
N TYR A 4 50.49 7.45 33.81
CA TYR A 4 49.35 7.21 32.95
C TYR A 4 49.83 7.17 31.50
N ALA A 5 49.40 6.15 30.75
CA ALA A 5 49.56 6.12 29.31
C ALA A 5 48.22 6.51 28.64
N VAL A 6 48.27 7.50 27.74
CA VAL A 6 47.09 7.90 26.93
C VAL A 6 47.31 7.34 25.54
N LEU A 7 46.42 6.45 25.11
CA LEU A 7 46.37 5.96 23.74
C LEU A 7 45.45 6.88 22.92
N VAL A 8 45.99 7.55 21.91
CA VAL A 8 45.20 8.33 20.95
C VAL A 8 45.13 7.54 19.65
N SER A 9 43.95 7.17 19.25
CA SER A 9 43.69 6.51 17.96
C SER A 9 42.99 7.50 17.02
N ASP A 10 43.51 7.63 15.79
CA ASP A 10 42.81 8.37 14.74
C ASP A 10 41.85 7.42 14.00
N GLU A 11 40.56 7.55 14.28
CA GLU A 11 39.50 6.73 13.66
C GLU A 11 38.83 7.43 12.48
N THR A 12 39.36 8.55 12.00
CA THR A 12 38.74 9.39 10.97
C THR A 12 38.47 8.60 9.68
N GLU A 13 39.44 7.82 9.21
CA GLU A 13 39.29 7.01 7.99
C GLU A 13 38.23 5.92 8.14
N SER A 14 38.22 5.24 9.28
CA SER A 14 37.22 4.21 9.61
C SER A 14 35.80 4.82 9.66
N TYR A 15 35.68 6.00 10.28
CA TYR A 15 34.39 6.72 10.34
C TYR A 15 33.86 7.09 8.95
N TYR A 16 34.71 7.68 8.09
CA TYR A 16 34.33 8.04 6.72
C TYR A 16 33.95 6.80 5.89
N TYR A 17 34.72 5.72 6.02
CA TYR A 17 34.40 4.47 5.31
C TYR A 17 33.06 3.88 5.74
N THR A 18 32.82 3.82 7.05
CA THR A 18 31.58 3.30 7.63
C THR A 18 30.38 4.15 7.20
N SER A 19 30.46 5.47 7.32
CA SER A 19 29.41 6.41 6.91
C SER A 19 29.10 6.30 5.41
N HIS A 20 30.14 6.15 4.56
CA HIS A 20 29.96 5.97 3.13
C HIS A 20 29.29 4.62 2.79
N LEU A 21 29.67 3.56 3.52
CA LEU A 21 29.07 2.25 3.36
C LEU A 21 27.58 2.25 3.77
N GLU A 22 27.26 2.87 4.91
CA GLU A 22 25.89 3.03 5.39
C GLU A 22 25.02 3.79 4.38
N ALA A 23 25.54 4.88 3.81
CA ALA A 23 24.84 5.64 2.78
C ALA A 23 24.59 4.80 1.51
N LYS A 24 25.56 3.99 1.09
CA LYS A 24 25.40 3.07 -0.05
C LYS A 24 24.39 1.96 0.24
N VAL A 25 24.44 1.36 1.42
CA VAL A 25 23.49 0.32 1.84
C VAL A 25 22.08 0.91 1.87
N SER A 26 21.89 2.08 2.47
CA SER A 26 20.60 2.78 2.50
C SER A 26 20.07 3.05 1.09
N ALA A 27 20.89 3.61 0.20
CA ALA A 27 20.49 3.88 -1.18
C ALA A 27 20.08 2.61 -1.94
N LYS A 28 20.86 1.51 -1.78
CA LYS A 28 20.54 0.22 -2.40
C LYS A 28 19.29 -0.42 -1.82
N THR A 29 19.06 -0.30 -0.54
CA THR A 29 17.83 -0.78 0.11
C THR A 29 16.61 -0.05 -0.44
N HIS A 30 16.66 1.28 -0.58
CA HIS A 30 15.59 2.06 -1.19
C HIS A 30 15.32 1.68 -2.65
N GLU A 31 16.37 1.43 -3.43
CA GLU A 31 16.24 0.96 -4.81
C GLU A 31 15.52 -0.39 -4.89
N ILE A 32 15.91 -1.34 -4.04
CA ILE A 32 15.29 -2.67 -3.95
C ILE A 32 13.81 -2.57 -3.59
N ILE A 33 13.47 -1.77 -2.58
CA ILE A 33 12.08 -1.54 -2.16
C ILE A 33 11.27 -0.95 -3.31
N LYS A 34 11.81 0.03 -4.04
CA LYS A 34 11.15 0.63 -5.20
C LYS A 34 10.88 -0.40 -6.32
N ILE A 35 11.86 -1.24 -6.62
CA ILE A 35 11.71 -2.33 -7.61
C ILE A 35 10.65 -3.31 -7.13
N GLN A 36 10.69 -3.76 -5.88
CA GLN A 36 9.72 -4.67 -5.30
C GLN A 36 8.29 -4.12 -5.40
N ARG A 37 8.06 -2.86 -5.03
CA ARG A 37 6.76 -2.18 -5.16
C ARG A 37 6.29 -2.11 -6.61
N SER A 38 7.21 -1.86 -7.55
CA SER A 38 6.90 -1.82 -8.99
C SER A 38 6.48 -3.19 -9.53
N VAL A 39 7.19 -4.24 -9.14
CA VAL A 39 6.89 -5.63 -9.56
C VAL A 39 5.50 -6.06 -9.04
N ILE A 40 5.22 -5.81 -7.75
CA ILE A 40 3.93 -6.14 -7.16
C ILE A 40 2.80 -5.35 -7.84
N GLY A 41 3.01 -4.06 -8.13
CA GLY A 41 2.06 -3.26 -8.89
C GLY A 41 1.80 -3.79 -10.30
N SER A 42 2.81 -4.38 -10.95
CA SER A 42 2.65 -5.03 -12.25
C SER A 42 1.83 -6.33 -12.16
N PHE A 43 2.02 -7.12 -11.09
CA PHE A 43 1.18 -8.29 -10.84
C PHE A 43 -0.28 -7.90 -10.56
N ALA A 44 -0.51 -6.85 -9.78
CA ALA A 44 -1.87 -6.35 -9.56
C ALA A 44 -2.54 -5.95 -10.88
N ALA A 45 -1.80 -5.29 -11.78
CA ALA A 45 -2.29 -4.93 -13.11
C ALA A 45 -2.65 -6.16 -13.97
N MET A 46 -1.86 -7.24 -13.88
CA MET A 46 -2.17 -8.50 -14.58
C MET A 46 -3.44 -9.16 -14.03
N ILE A 47 -3.64 -9.11 -12.71
CA ILE A 47 -4.83 -9.67 -12.06
C ILE A 47 -6.08 -8.92 -12.51
N GLU A 48 -6.02 -7.60 -12.54
CA GLU A 48 -7.13 -6.76 -12.95
C GLU A 48 -7.46 -6.90 -14.43
N ALA A 49 -6.45 -7.19 -15.28
CA ALA A 49 -6.67 -7.50 -16.68
C ALA A 49 -7.51 -8.77 -16.90
N ARG A 50 -7.52 -9.72 -15.93
CA ARG A 50 -8.43 -10.90 -15.97
C ARG A 50 -9.90 -10.54 -15.79
N ASP A 51 -10.19 -9.44 -15.10
CA ASP A 51 -11.54 -8.93 -14.84
C ASP A 51 -12.14 -8.20 -16.06
N GLY A 52 -11.46 -8.24 -17.21
CA GLY A 52 -11.88 -7.50 -18.42
C GLY A 52 -11.71 -5.99 -18.30
N ILE A 53 -11.17 -5.51 -17.19
CA ILE A 53 -10.88 -4.11 -16.93
C ILE A 53 -9.54 -3.78 -17.60
N THR A 54 -9.50 -2.69 -18.35
CA THR A 54 -8.28 -2.28 -19.04
C THR A 54 -7.27 -1.69 -18.05
N GLY A 55 -5.96 -1.88 -18.29
CA GLY A 55 -4.91 -1.26 -17.48
C GLY A 55 -5.00 0.28 -17.35
N LEU A 56 -5.93 0.90 -18.08
CA LEU A 56 -6.30 2.31 -17.94
C LEU A 56 -7.01 2.59 -16.61
N HIS A 57 -7.79 1.63 -16.09
CA HIS A 57 -8.50 1.77 -14.82
C HIS A 57 -7.53 1.95 -13.64
N ILE A 58 -6.53 1.07 -13.51
CA ILE A 58 -5.50 1.19 -12.46
C ILE A 58 -4.80 2.54 -12.50
N LYS A 59 -4.43 2.98 -13.71
CA LYS A 59 -3.77 4.27 -13.89
C LYS A 59 -4.69 5.41 -13.48
N ASN A 60 -5.96 5.36 -13.88
CA ASN A 60 -6.94 6.40 -13.55
C ASN A 60 -7.23 6.42 -12.05
N THR A 61 -7.47 5.28 -11.43
CA THR A 61 -7.70 5.16 -9.97
C THR A 61 -6.53 5.72 -9.18
N SER A 62 -5.30 5.32 -9.52
CA SER A 62 -4.10 5.86 -8.87
C SER A 62 -3.95 7.38 -9.07
N ASN A 63 -4.32 7.92 -10.23
CA ASN A 63 -4.32 9.36 -10.49
C ASN A 63 -5.41 10.08 -9.71
N PHE A 64 -6.63 9.52 -9.60
CA PHE A 64 -7.70 10.10 -8.79
C PHE A 64 -7.32 10.16 -7.32
N VAL A 65 -6.74 9.08 -6.79
CA VAL A 65 -6.19 9.07 -5.43
C VAL A 65 -5.16 10.19 -5.25
N LYS A 66 -4.24 10.37 -6.20
CA LYS A 66 -3.22 11.43 -6.16
C LYS A 66 -3.85 12.82 -6.15
N ILE A 67 -4.83 13.09 -7.02
CA ILE A 67 -5.52 14.38 -7.09
C ILE A 67 -6.28 14.65 -5.80
N LEU A 68 -7.01 13.64 -5.28
CA LEU A 68 -7.78 13.76 -4.05
C LEU A 68 -6.88 14.03 -2.84
N THR A 69 -5.79 13.26 -2.68
CA THR A 69 -4.85 13.46 -1.56
C THR A 69 -4.20 14.83 -1.63
N HIS A 70 -3.84 15.32 -2.82
CA HIS A 70 -3.28 16.66 -2.98
C HIS A 70 -4.29 17.77 -2.62
N ALA A 71 -5.56 17.60 -3.01
CA ALA A 71 -6.62 18.52 -2.61
C ALA A 71 -6.84 18.51 -1.07
N MET A 72 -6.75 17.33 -0.44
CA MET A 72 -6.89 17.17 1.01
C MET A 72 -5.74 17.81 1.79
N GLN A 73 -4.51 17.83 1.27
CA GLN A 73 -3.37 18.53 1.89
C GLN A 73 -3.64 20.03 2.11
N ASN A 74 -4.42 20.64 1.21
CA ASN A 74 -4.79 22.04 1.30
C ASN A 74 -5.99 22.29 2.23
N SER A 75 -6.56 21.25 2.82
CA SER A 75 -7.69 21.37 3.77
C SER A 75 -7.19 21.40 5.20
N PRO A 76 -7.57 22.39 6.03
CA PRO A 76 -7.17 22.48 7.43
C PRO A 76 -7.45 21.21 8.24
N LYS A 77 -8.46 20.43 7.84
CA LYS A 77 -8.86 19.18 8.49
C LYS A 77 -7.85 18.05 8.30
N TYR A 78 -7.10 18.07 7.21
CA TYR A 78 -6.25 16.95 6.79
C TYR A 78 -4.78 17.33 6.58
N ALA A 79 -4.43 18.62 6.59
CA ALA A 79 -3.08 19.10 6.31
C ALA A 79 -2.01 18.46 7.18
N ASP A 80 -2.27 18.29 8.48
CA ASP A 80 -1.35 17.66 9.43
C ASP A 80 -1.25 16.13 9.27
N ARG A 81 -2.17 15.51 8.52
CA ARG A 81 -2.29 14.06 8.38
C ARG A 81 -1.84 13.54 7.01
N ILE A 82 -1.87 14.37 6.00
CA ILE A 82 -1.55 14.00 4.63
C ILE A 82 -0.28 14.76 4.21
N THR A 83 0.86 14.19 4.55
CA THR A 83 2.17 14.65 4.06
C THR A 83 2.37 14.26 2.60
N ASP A 84 3.38 14.83 1.93
CA ASP A 84 3.75 14.43 0.56
C ASP A 84 4.10 12.95 0.47
N ASP A 85 4.84 12.43 1.46
CA ASP A 85 5.19 11.01 1.53
C ASP A 85 3.95 10.13 1.68
N TYR A 86 3.02 10.50 2.58
CA TYR A 86 1.75 9.79 2.72
C TYR A 86 0.95 9.79 1.42
N ALA A 87 0.82 10.93 0.74
CA ALA A 87 0.10 11.04 -0.52
C ALA A 87 0.73 10.16 -1.64
N GLN A 88 2.07 10.10 -1.70
CA GLN A 88 2.77 9.22 -2.63
C GLN A 88 2.53 7.74 -2.30
N MET A 89 2.62 7.36 -1.01
CA MET A 89 2.36 5.98 -0.57
C MET A 89 0.93 5.54 -0.87
N VAL A 90 -0.07 6.37 -0.56
CA VAL A 90 -1.49 6.08 -0.82
C VAL A 90 -1.73 5.91 -2.32
N SER A 91 -1.18 6.80 -3.16
CA SER A 91 -1.30 6.69 -4.62
C SER A 91 -0.64 5.43 -5.19
N ALA A 92 0.50 5.03 -4.65
CA ALA A 92 1.17 3.79 -5.05
C ALA A 92 0.41 2.54 -4.59
N ALA A 93 -0.13 2.56 -3.36
CA ALA A 93 -0.88 1.47 -2.76
C ALA A 93 -2.26 1.25 -3.42
N ALA A 94 -2.85 2.29 -4.00
CA ALA A 94 -4.12 2.21 -4.71
C ALA A 94 -4.15 1.12 -5.79
N LYS A 95 -2.99 0.85 -6.42
CA LYS A 95 -2.86 -0.22 -7.43
C LYS A 95 -3.08 -1.62 -6.88
N LEU A 96 -3.02 -1.80 -5.56
CA LEU A 96 -3.07 -3.09 -4.90
C LEU A 96 -4.44 -3.41 -4.29
N HIS A 97 -5.41 -2.47 -4.35
CA HIS A 97 -6.69 -2.65 -3.66
C HIS A 97 -7.41 -3.95 -4.04
N ASP A 98 -7.34 -4.32 -5.30
CA ASP A 98 -8.02 -5.47 -5.90
C ASP A 98 -7.12 -6.70 -6.14
N ILE A 99 -5.88 -6.71 -5.60
CA ILE A 99 -4.94 -7.83 -5.81
C ILE A 99 -5.53 -9.19 -5.38
N GLY A 100 -6.44 -9.20 -4.42
CA GLY A 100 -7.11 -10.40 -3.93
C GLY A 100 -8.09 -11.03 -4.93
N LYS A 101 -8.45 -10.36 -6.02
CA LYS A 101 -9.24 -10.94 -7.11
C LYS A 101 -8.58 -12.15 -7.76
N ILE A 102 -7.26 -12.35 -7.54
CA ILE A 102 -6.56 -13.57 -7.98
C ILE A 102 -7.20 -14.84 -7.42
N ALA A 103 -7.80 -14.79 -6.24
CA ALA A 103 -8.45 -15.92 -5.59
C ALA A 103 -9.91 -16.11 -6.02
N VAL A 104 -10.47 -15.18 -6.80
CA VAL A 104 -11.83 -15.28 -7.30
C VAL A 104 -11.84 -16.17 -8.55
N PRO A 105 -12.70 -17.22 -8.60
CA PRO A 105 -12.84 -18.08 -9.77
C PRO A 105 -13.30 -17.31 -11.00
N ASP A 106 -12.82 -17.70 -12.20
CA ASP A 106 -13.13 -17.02 -13.46
C ASP A 106 -14.64 -16.98 -13.78
N TYR A 107 -15.37 -18.02 -13.42
CA TYR A 107 -16.83 -18.07 -13.66
C TYR A 107 -17.62 -17.03 -12.86
N VAL A 108 -17.03 -16.52 -11.74
CA VAL A 108 -17.57 -15.40 -10.96
C VAL A 108 -17.00 -14.08 -11.47
N LEU A 109 -15.68 -14.01 -11.63
CA LEU A 109 -14.95 -12.79 -11.98
C LEU A 109 -15.37 -12.26 -13.36
N GLN A 110 -15.51 -13.16 -14.35
CA GLN A 110 -15.78 -12.82 -15.74
C GLN A 110 -17.25 -13.08 -16.15
N LYS A 111 -18.15 -13.26 -15.17
CA LYS A 111 -19.55 -13.55 -15.45
C LYS A 111 -20.22 -12.42 -16.24
N PRO A 112 -20.77 -12.70 -17.42
CA PRO A 112 -21.56 -11.71 -18.13
C PRO A 112 -22.89 -11.49 -17.40
N GLY A 113 -23.09 -10.33 -16.79
CA GLY A 113 -24.30 -9.95 -16.09
C GLY A 113 -24.15 -9.88 -14.56
N LYS A 114 -25.27 -9.92 -13.86
CA LYS A 114 -25.29 -9.82 -12.39
C LYS A 114 -24.86 -11.13 -11.74
N LEU A 115 -24.10 -11.02 -10.64
CA LEU A 115 -23.78 -12.14 -9.78
C LEU A 115 -25.05 -12.59 -9.02
N THR A 116 -25.17 -13.90 -8.75
CA THR A 116 -26.12 -14.40 -7.75
C THR A 116 -25.65 -14.03 -6.35
N ASP A 117 -26.48 -14.24 -5.34
CA ASP A 117 -26.11 -13.96 -3.96
C ASP A 117 -24.90 -14.82 -3.51
N GLU A 118 -24.87 -16.10 -3.92
CA GLU A 118 -23.77 -17.02 -3.61
C GLU A 118 -22.46 -16.59 -4.32
N GLU A 119 -22.54 -16.19 -5.57
CA GLU A 119 -21.38 -15.69 -6.34
C GLU A 119 -20.90 -14.35 -5.76
N TYR A 120 -21.80 -13.50 -5.31
CA TYR A 120 -21.44 -12.26 -4.65
C TYR A 120 -20.72 -12.50 -3.31
N GLU A 121 -21.12 -13.52 -2.54
CA GLU A 121 -20.41 -13.94 -1.33
C GLU A 121 -18.98 -14.44 -1.65
N ILE A 122 -18.77 -15.08 -2.81
CA ILE A 122 -17.43 -15.46 -3.28
C ILE A 122 -16.63 -14.20 -3.62
N MET A 123 -17.21 -13.26 -4.36
CA MET A 123 -16.59 -12.00 -4.72
C MET A 123 -16.17 -11.19 -3.49
N LYS A 124 -17.00 -11.12 -2.46
CA LYS A 124 -16.70 -10.38 -1.21
C LYS A 124 -15.49 -10.89 -0.42
N LYS A 125 -14.89 -12.00 -0.81
CA LYS A 125 -13.68 -12.53 -0.16
C LYS A 125 -12.39 -11.86 -0.64
N HIS A 126 -12.41 -11.19 -1.82
CA HIS A 126 -11.18 -10.61 -2.38
C HIS A 126 -10.50 -9.56 -1.48
N PRO A 127 -11.19 -8.72 -0.66
CA PRO A 127 -10.50 -7.80 0.21
C PRO A 127 -9.65 -8.51 1.27
N ALA A 128 -10.19 -9.56 1.88
CA ALA A 128 -9.46 -10.36 2.87
C ALA A 128 -8.27 -11.09 2.24
N GLU A 129 -8.45 -11.66 1.05
CA GLU A 129 -7.37 -12.31 0.30
C GLU A 129 -6.29 -11.32 -0.14
N GLY A 130 -6.67 -10.13 -0.59
CA GLY A 130 -5.75 -9.06 -0.94
C GLY A 130 -4.89 -8.63 0.26
N ALA A 131 -5.51 -8.41 1.40
CA ALA A 131 -4.84 -8.08 2.65
C ALA A 131 -3.87 -9.20 3.09
N ARG A 132 -4.27 -10.48 2.96
CA ARG A 132 -3.42 -11.64 3.24
C ARG A 132 -2.19 -11.66 2.33
N ILE A 133 -2.37 -11.49 1.02
CA ILE A 133 -1.27 -11.46 0.05
C ILE A 133 -0.30 -10.33 0.36
N ILE A 134 -0.78 -9.12 0.64
CA ILE A 134 0.06 -7.98 1.00
C ILE A 134 0.87 -8.28 2.26
N LYS A 135 0.24 -8.86 3.29
CA LYS A 135 0.92 -9.23 4.53
C LYS A 135 2.00 -10.29 4.31
N GLU A 136 1.74 -11.30 3.50
CA GLU A 136 2.69 -12.39 3.24
C GLU A 136 3.87 -11.94 2.36
N THR A 137 3.61 -11.04 1.38
CA THR A 137 4.65 -10.60 0.43
C THR A 137 5.48 -9.42 0.93
N LEU A 138 4.85 -8.48 1.64
CA LEU A 138 5.47 -7.25 2.12
C LEU A 138 5.63 -7.19 3.64
N GLY A 139 4.97 -8.07 4.40
CA GLY A 139 4.89 -8.00 5.86
C GLY A 139 6.24 -8.21 6.58
N LYS A 140 7.28 -8.67 5.90
CA LYS A 140 8.65 -8.67 6.44
C LYS A 140 9.19 -7.26 6.70
N LEU A 141 8.53 -6.24 6.18
CA LEU A 141 8.76 -4.82 6.40
C LEU A 141 7.77 -4.29 7.45
N GLU A 142 7.63 -4.95 8.59
CA GLU A 142 6.57 -4.74 9.59
C GLU A 142 6.37 -3.29 10.05
N ASN A 143 7.39 -2.44 9.95
CA ASN A 143 7.33 -1.02 10.28
C ASN A 143 7.19 -0.10 9.05
N ASP A 144 6.90 -0.65 7.86
CA ASP A 144 6.73 0.17 6.65
C ASP A 144 5.29 0.70 6.59
N GLU A 145 5.12 2.00 6.73
CA GLU A 145 3.82 2.69 6.63
C GLU A 145 3.11 2.38 5.29
N TYR A 146 3.87 2.19 4.21
CA TYR A 146 3.32 1.78 2.93
C TYR A 146 2.59 0.43 3.00
N VAL A 147 3.14 -0.53 3.74
CA VAL A 147 2.51 -1.85 3.91
C VAL A 147 1.19 -1.73 4.65
N HIS A 148 1.15 -0.92 5.71
CA HIS A 148 -0.08 -0.64 6.45
C HIS A 148 -1.13 0.06 5.58
N ILE A 149 -0.72 1.03 4.77
CA ILE A 149 -1.60 1.73 3.83
C ILE A 149 -2.17 0.75 2.80
N ALA A 150 -1.30 -0.07 2.18
CA ALA A 150 -1.70 -1.04 1.16
C ALA A 150 -2.67 -2.10 1.73
N TYR A 151 -2.35 -2.63 2.92
CA TYR A 151 -3.23 -3.54 3.65
C TYR A 151 -4.60 -2.93 3.91
N ASN A 152 -4.63 -1.73 4.48
CA ASN A 152 -5.87 -1.04 4.79
C ASN A 152 -6.71 -0.75 3.54
N MET A 153 -6.07 -0.37 2.43
CA MET A 153 -6.77 -0.15 1.16
C MET A 153 -7.36 -1.46 0.63
N ALA A 154 -6.57 -2.53 0.58
CA ALA A 154 -7.05 -3.82 0.09
C ALA A 154 -8.17 -4.40 0.96
N TYR A 155 -8.07 -4.27 2.29
CA TYR A 155 -9.02 -4.88 3.20
C TYR A 155 -10.32 -4.11 3.34
N TYR A 156 -10.27 -2.75 3.35
CA TYR A 156 -11.40 -1.91 3.74
C TYR A 156 -11.99 -1.03 2.63
N HIS A 157 -11.54 -1.16 1.36
CA HIS A 157 -12.03 -0.28 0.28
C HIS A 157 -13.52 -0.47 -0.04
N HIS A 158 -14.14 -1.58 0.36
CA HIS A 158 -15.57 -1.82 0.26
C HIS A 158 -16.36 -1.46 1.52
N GLU A 159 -15.70 -0.93 2.55
CA GLU A 159 -16.42 -0.37 3.69
C GLU A 159 -17.14 0.93 3.29
N LYS A 160 -18.33 1.13 3.82
CA LYS A 160 -19.16 2.29 3.52
C LYS A 160 -19.19 3.25 4.71
N PHE A 161 -18.98 4.53 4.48
CA PHE A 161 -18.96 5.54 5.55
C PHE A 161 -20.25 5.50 6.40
N ALA A 162 -21.40 5.23 5.80
CA ALA A 162 -22.68 5.08 6.50
C ALA A 162 -22.90 3.71 7.14
N GLY A 163 -21.98 2.76 6.96
CA GLY A 163 -22.13 1.35 7.34
C GLY A 163 -22.78 0.50 6.25
N GLY A 164 -22.89 -0.81 6.47
CA GLY A 164 -23.36 -1.79 5.48
C GLY A 164 -22.33 -2.11 4.40
N GLY A 165 -21.05 -1.82 4.65
CA GLY A 165 -19.92 -2.27 3.86
C GLY A 165 -19.43 -3.65 4.29
N TYR A 166 -18.34 -4.10 3.71
CA TYR A 166 -17.66 -5.35 4.04
C TYR A 166 -16.14 -5.19 3.96
N PRO A 167 -15.33 -6.05 4.62
CA PRO A 167 -15.72 -7.26 5.34
C PRO A 167 -16.12 -7.04 6.81
N CYS A 168 -15.83 -5.88 7.42
CA CYS A 168 -15.98 -5.65 8.87
C CYS A 168 -17.20 -4.84 9.25
N ASN A 169 -17.91 -4.26 8.30
CA ASN A 169 -19.06 -3.36 8.51
C ASN A 169 -18.72 -2.15 9.38
N LEU A 170 -17.54 -1.55 9.15
CA LEU A 170 -17.08 -0.34 9.83
C LEU A 170 -17.89 0.89 9.42
N LYS A 171 -17.89 1.92 10.28
CA LYS A 171 -18.61 3.18 10.03
C LYS A 171 -17.72 4.39 10.26
N GLY A 172 -17.93 5.41 9.45
CA GLY A 172 -17.34 6.73 9.67
C GLY A 172 -15.82 6.69 9.72
N THR A 173 -15.25 7.16 10.83
CA THR A 173 -13.80 7.26 11.03
C THR A 173 -13.14 5.99 11.55
N GLU A 174 -13.91 4.94 11.85
CA GLU A 174 -13.37 3.60 12.11
C GLU A 174 -12.70 3.03 10.85
N ILE A 175 -13.21 3.43 9.67
CA ILE A 175 -12.59 3.08 8.39
C ILE A 175 -11.26 3.84 8.25
N PRO A 176 -10.13 3.15 8.01
CA PRO A 176 -8.84 3.80 7.80
C PRO A 176 -8.90 4.88 6.71
N LEU A 177 -8.15 5.98 6.88
CA LEU A 177 -8.20 7.11 5.96
C LEU A 177 -7.86 6.70 4.52
N SER A 178 -6.84 5.87 4.33
CA SER A 178 -6.44 5.35 3.00
C SER A 178 -7.58 4.59 2.31
N ALA A 179 -8.32 3.76 3.06
CA ALA A 179 -9.48 3.03 2.53
C ALA A 179 -10.65 3.96 2.18
N ARG A 180 -10.89 5.01 2.99
CA ARG A 180 -11.91 6.03 2.67
C ARG A 180 -11.58 6.81 1.42
N ILE A 181 -10.30 7.13 1.21
CA ILE A 181 -9.81 7.78 -0.01
C ILE A 181 -10.06 6.85 -1.19
N MET A 182 -9.70 5.57 -1.07
CA MET A 182 -9.89 4.57 -2.13
C MET A 182 -11.37 4.37 -2.49
N ALA A 183 -12.27 4.34 -1.51
CA ALA A 183 -13.71 4.14 -1.74
C ALA A 183 -14.39 5.29 -2.52
N ILE A 184 -13.72 6.44 -2.69
CA ILE A 184 -14.21 7.59 -3.48
C ILE A 184 -13.72 7.52 -4.93
N CYS A 185 -12.57 6.86 -5.17
CA CYS A 185 -11.88 6.84 -6.45
C CYS A 185 -12.26 5.63 -7.31
#